data_9bcf2c47144bf5f7827b00051521c411
#
_entry.id   9bcf2c47144bf5f7827b00051521c411
#
_cell.length_a   1.000
_cell.length_b   1.000
_cell.length_c   1.000
_cell.angle_alpha   90.00
_cell.angle_beta   90.00
_cell.angle_gamma   90.00
#
_symmetry.space_group_name_H-M   'P 1'
#
loop_
_entity.id
_entity.type
_entity.pdbx_description
1 polymer ?
#
loop_
_entity_poly.entity_id
_entity_poly.type
_entity_poly.pdbx_seq_one_letter_code
_entity_poly.pdbx_strand_id
1 'polypeptide(L)'
;GANLFEKQGRNVVLTKYGRIYMFYVENALTQLELGKNQIERLISEGGGHVGLAYMTSVGTYFVPDMIAGFLNDPQNKNISFSCYEGNTRTLLYNLKREKYDLVFCSKVEDENDVEFIPVHEQNLVVVVPEGHPLAEREKVTIQDICPYPLVSYTKESGMRRLIDDMFAKAQIMPNVLCQFEDINSMAGLVSGNQ
;
A
#
# COMPACT_ATOMS: atom_id res chain seq x y z
N GLY A 1 1.67 37.38 12.22
CA GLY A 1 1.19 36.07 11.77
C GLY A 1 2.19 34.97 12.14
N ALA A 2 1.75 33.75 12.34
CA ALA A 2 2.63 32.63 12.64
C ALA A 2 3.25 32.07 11.34
N ASN A 3 4.55 31.78 11.36
CA ASN A 3 5.20 31.09 10.24
C ASN A 3 4.79 29.63 10.20
N LEU A 4 4.43 29.13 9.03
CA LEU A 4 4.05 27.72 8.81
C LEU A 4 5.26 26.82 8.55
N PHE A 5 6.36 27.40 8.08
CA PHE A 5 7.60 26.72 7.77
C PHE A 5 8.77 27.33 8.53
N GLU A 6 9.77 26.51 8.86
CA GLU A 6 11.03 26.93 9.47
C GLU A 6 12.22 26.24 8.81
N LYS A 7 13.40 26.85 8.86
CA LYS A 7 14.64 26.24 8.38
C LYS A 7 15.24 25.38 9.49
N GLN A 8 15.50 24.10 9.18
CA GLN A 8 16.27 23.20 10.02
C GLN A 8 17.53 22.75 9.25
N GLY A 9 18.62 23.47 9.44
CA GLY A 9 19.83 23.29 8.65
C GLY A 9 19.61 23.69 7.18
N ARG A 10 19.80 22.73 6.26
CA ARG A 10 19.56 22.92 4.81
C ARG A 10 18.12 22.64 4.37
N ASN A 11 17.29 22.09 5.24
CA ASN A 11 15.94 21.69 4.93
C ASN A 11 14.92 22.71 5.44
N VAL A 12 13.74 22.73 4.78
CA VAL A 12 12.57 23.47 5.23
C VAL A 12 11.59 22.45 5.81
N VAL A 13 11.15 22.69 7.05
CA VAL A 13 10.22 21.82 7.78
C VAL A 13 9.01 22.61 8.26
N LEU A 14 7.91 21.91 8.55
CA LEU A 14 6.72 22.52 9.13
C LEU A 14 6.94 22.87 10.59
N THR A 15 6.57 24.07 10.99
CA THR A 15 6.46 24.47 12.40
C THR A 15 5.31 23.72 13.09
N LYS A 16 5.15 23.89 14.40
CA LYS A 16 3.95 23.42 15.12
C LYS A 16 2.66 23.98 14.49
N TYR A 17 2.67 25.24 14.12
CA TYR A 17 1.53 25.92 13.47
C TYR A 17 1.32 25.38 12.04
N GLY A 18 2.40 25.11 11.32
CA GLY A 18 2.37 24.49 9.99
C GLY A 18 1.71 23.13 10.00
N ARG A 19 2.04 22.26 10.96
CA ARG A 19 1.42 20.92 11.11
C ARG A 19 -0.08 21.00 11.40
N ILE A 20 -0.49 21.90 12.30
CA ILE A 20 -1.91 22.11 12.60
C ILE A 20 -2.64 22.60 11.34
N TYR A 21 -2.09 23.58 10.64
CA TYR A 21 -2.72 24.13 9.44
C TYR A 21 -2.78 23.10 8.30
N MET A 22 -1.73 22.31 8.11
CA MET A 22 -1.65 21.23 7.12
C MET A 22 -2.79 20.22 7.31
N PHE A 23 -3.05 19.80 8.54
CA PHE A 23 -4.17 18.91 8.86
C PHE A 23 -5.53 19.45 8.35
N TYR A 24 -5.80 20.73 8.56
CA TYR A 24 -7.05 21.34 8.09
C TYR A 24 -7.07 21.53 6.57
N VAL A 25 -5.94 21.85 5.96
CA VAL A 25 -5.82 21.96 4.49
C VAL A 25 -6.08 20.62 3.83
N GLU A 26 -5.46 19.56 4.30
CA GLU A 26 -5.67 18.20 3.78
C GLU A 26 -7.12 17.75 3.89
N ASN A 27 -7.78 18.04 5.03
CA ASN A 27 -9.20 17.77 5.20
C ASN A 27 -10.06 18.57 4.22
N ALA A 28 -9.78 19.86 4.03
CA ALA A 28 -10.54 20.71 3.11
C ALA A 28 -10.39 20.23 1.65
N LEU A 29 -9.17 19.90 1.24
CA LEU A 29 -8.90 19.33 -0.10
C LEU A 29 -9.63 18.01 -0.32
N THR A 30 -9.66 17.15 0.69
CA THR A 30 -10.40 15.88 0.64
C THR A 30 -11.90 16.13 0.44
N GLN A 31 -12.50 17.08 1.15
CA GLN A 31 -13.92 17.41 0.99
C GLN A 31 -14.25 18.00 -0.40
N LEU A 32 -13.38 18.83 -0.95
CA LEU A 32 -13.54 19.34 -2.31
C LEU A 32 -13.46 18.22 -3.35
N GLU A 33 -12.54 17.28 -3.20
CA GLU A 33 -12.40 16.12 -4.08
C GLU A 33 -13.62 15.20 -4.01
N LEU A 34 -14.16 14.96 -2.81
CA LEU A 34 -15.41 14.22 -2.62
C LEU A 34 -16.58 14.88 -3.33
N GLY A 35 -16.74 16.21 -3.18
CA GLY A 35 -17.79 16.96 -3.86
C GLY A 35 -17.66 16.87 -5.40
N LYS A 36 -16.44 16.97 -5.92
CA LYS A 36 -16.18 16.81 -7.34
C LYS A 36 -16.58 15.40 -7.82
N ASN A 37 -16.16 14.36 -7.13
CA ASN A 37 -16.48 12.96 -7.48
C ASN A 37 -17.98 12.70 -7.45
N GLN A 38 -18.73 13.27 -6.48
CA GLN A 38 -20.18 13.17 -6.44
C GLN A 38 -20.85 13.83 -7.66
N ILE A 39 -20.35 15.01 -8.06
CA ILE A 39 -20.86 15.70 -9.25
C ILE A 39 -20.58 14.88 -10.52
N GLU A 40 -19.38 14.34 -10.66
CA GLU A 40 -19.00 13.50 -11.81
C GLU A 40 -19.88 12.24 -11.90
N ARG A 41 -20.24 11.62 -10.78
CA ARG A 41 -21.21 10.49 -10.72
C ARG A 41 -22.60 10.89 -11.20
N LEU A 42 -23.05 12.09 -10.85
CA LEU A 42 -24.39 12.60 -11.22
C LEU A 42 -24.50 13.04 -12.67
N ILE A 43 -23.39 13.52 -13.27
CA ILE A 43 -23.37 14.05 -14.64
C ILE A 43 -23.14 12.95 -15.67
N SER A 44 -22.57 11.82 -15.31
CA SER A 44 -22.32 10.71 -16.23
C SER A 44 -23.63 10.07 -16.66
N GLU A 45 -24.18 10.53 -17.80
CA GLU A 45 -25.36 9.92 -18.47
C GLU A 45 -25.03 8.48 -18.87
N GLY A 46 -25.51 7.51 -18.08
CA GLY A 46 -25.32 6.07 -18.31
C GLY A 46 -23.90 5.54 -18.06
N GLY A 47 -23.02 6.34 -17.43
CA GLY A 47 -21.71 5.95 -16.96
C GLY A 47 -21.56 6.15 -15.45
N GLY A 48 -20.56 5.53 -14.86
CA GLY A 48 -20.20 5.68 -13.46
C GLY A 48 -18.72 6.05 -13.29
N HIS A 49 -18.37 6.50 -12.11
CA HIS A 49 -16.98 6.69 -11.72
C HIS A 49 -16.70 5.86 -10.46
N VAL A 50 -15.60 5.10 -10.45
CA VAL A 50 -15.17 4.29 -9.32
C VAL A 50 -13.82 4.78 -8.82
N GLY A 51 -13.78 5.27 -7.60
CA GLY A 51 -12.56 5.55 -6.86
C GLY A 51 -12.00 4.25 -6.29
N LEU A 52 -10.97 3.71 -6.94
CA LEU A 52 -10.34 2.45 -6.58
C LEU A 52 -8.99 2.70 -5.94
N ALA A 53 -8.77 2.16 -4.74
CA ALA A 53 -7.46 2.26 -4.11
C ALA A 53 -6.90 0.86 -3.80
N TYR A 54 -5.56 0.73 -3.78
CA TYR A 54 -4.93 -0.57 -3.61
C TYR A 54 -3.51 -0.48 -3.05
N MET A 55 -3.06 -1.57 -2.46
CA MET A 55 -1.66 -1.69 -2.06
C MET A 55 -0.78 -2.09 -3.25
N THR A 56 0.47 -1.63 -3.26
CA THR A 56 1.45 -1.77 -4.35
C THR A 56 1.53 -3.21 -4.91
N SER A 57 1.46 -4.22 -4.04
CA SER A 57 1.63 -5.61 -4.43
C SER A 57 0.56 -6.14 -5.41
N VAL A 58 -0.62 -5.52 -5.46
CA VAL A 58 -1.69 -5.91 -6.40
C VAL A 58 -1.83 -4.94 -7.57
N GLY A 59 -1.11 -3.81 -7.56
CA GLY A 59 -1.21 -2.75 -8.55
C GLY A 59 -0.63 -3.08 -9.91
N THR A 60 0.36 -3.97 -9.99
CA THR A 60 1.08 -4.23 -11.26
C THR A 60 0.29 -5.14 -12.22
N TYR A 61 -0.41 -6.13 -11.71
CA TYR A 61 -1.11 -7.13 -12.53
C TYR A 61 -2.58 -7.28 -12.15
N PHE A 62 -2.89 -7.58 -10.89
CA PHE A 62 -4.25 -7.91 -10.46
C PHE A 62 -5.25 -6.79 -10.73
N VAL A 63 -4.97 -5.55 -10.33
CA VAL A 63 -5.88 -4.43 -10.49
C VAL A 63 -6.08 -4.06 -11.97
N PRO A 64 -5.02 -3.91 -12.79
CA PRO A 64 -5.18 -3.66 -14.22
C PRO A 64 -5.97 -4.73 -14.94
N ASP A 65 -5.69 -6.01 -14.67
CA ASP A 65 -6.40 -7.14 -15.30
C ASP A 65 -7.88 -7.16 -14.90
N MET A 66 -8.18 -6.89 -13.64
CA MET A 66 -9.55 -6.80 -13.15
C MET A 66 -10.32 -5.65 -13.82
N ILE A 67 -9.71 -4.44 -13.92
CA ILE A 67 -10.33 -3.30 -14.59
C ILE A 67 -10.54 -3.61 -16.08
N ALA A 68 -9.55 -4.18 -16.76
CA ALA A 68 -9.66 -4.56 -18.16
C ALA A 68 -10.77 -5.58 -18.37
N GLY A 69 -10.84 -6.61 -17.52
CA GLY A 69 -11.91 -7.61 -17.55
C GLY A 69 -13.31 -7.00 -17.34
N PHE A 70 -13.42 -6.07 -16.40
CA PHE A 70 -14.68 -5.36 -16.12
C PHE A 70 -15.14 -4.48 -17.29
N LEU A 71 -14.22 -3.76 -17.92
CA LEU A 71 -14.51 -2.87 -19.06
C LEU A 71 -14.74 -3.62 -20.37
N ASN A 72 -14.38 -4.90 -20.46
CA ASN A 72 -14.69 -5.74 -21.62
C ASN A 72 -16.19 -6.01 -21.79
N ASP A 73 -16.99 -5.92 -20.73
CA ASP A 73 -18.43 -5.98 -20.83
C ASP A 73 -18.95 -4.69 -21.48
N PRO A 74 -19.73 -4.78 -22.57
CA PRO A 74 -20.31 -3.61 -23.24
C PRO A 74 -21.14 -2.70 -22.33
N GLN A 75 -21.75 -3.25 -21.28
CA GLN A 75 -22.56 -2.50 -20.32
C GLN A 75 -21.69 -1.58 -19.41
N ASN A 76 -20.41 -1.90 -19.26
CA ASN A 76 -19.49 -1.20 -18.36
C ASN A 76 -18.60 -0.18 -19.06
N LYS A 77 -18.71 -0.05 -20.39
CA LYS A 77 -17.80 0.79 -21.20
C LYS A 77 -17.76 2.27 -20.82
N ASN A 78 -18.84 2.76 -20.21
CA ASN A 78 -18.96 4.16 -19.79
C ASN A 78 -18.53 4.37 -18.33
N ILE A 79 -18.00 3.33 -17.67
CA ILE A 79 -17.50 3.44 -16.30
C ILE A 79 -16.02 3.84 -16.34
N SER A 80 -15.68 4.87 -15.59
CA SER A 80 -14.31 5.36 -15.43
C SER A 80 -13.76 5.00 -14.05
N PHE A 81 -12.43 4.91 -13.96
CA PHE A 81 -11.74 4.60 -12.70
C PHE A 81 -10.73 5.68 -12.37
N SER A 82 -10.67 6.09 -11.10
CA SER A 82 -9.52 6.77 -10.52
C SER A 82 -8.80 5.79 -9.61
N CYS A 83 -7.52 5.58 -9.86
CA CYS A 83 -6.71 4.60 -9.14
C CYS A 83 -5.74 5.29 -8.19
N TYR A 84 -5.70 4.81 -6.94
CA TYR A 84 -4.86 5.35 -5.87
C TYR A 84 -4.05 4.24 -5.23
N GLU A 85 -2.81 4.53 -4.91
CA GLU A 85 -1.90 3.57 -4.27
C GLU A 85 -1.53 4.01 -2.86
N GLY A 86 -1.37 3.05 -1.95
CA GLY A 86 -0.94 3.33 -0.58
C GLY A 86 -0.77 2.08 0.28
N ASN A 87 -0.41 2.29 1.54
CA ASN A 87 -0.39 1.22 2.52
C ASN A 87 -1.79 0.98 3.10
N THR A 88 -2.04 -0.25 3.59
CA THR A 88 -3.35 -0.69 4.10
C THR A 88 -3.97 0.29 5.10
N ARG A 89 -3.19 0.82 6.06
CA ARG A 89 -3.70 1.74 7.08
C ARG A 89 -4.21 3.04 6.46
N THR A 90 -3.43 3.66 5.57
CA THR A 90 -3.80 4.90 4.87
C THR A 90 -5.00 4.67 3.96
N LEU A 91 -5.05 3.53 3.27
CA LEU A 91 -6.14 3.18 2.38
C LEU A 91 -7.45 3.03 3.15
N LEU A 92 -7.47 2.27 4.26
CA LEU A 92 -8.65 2.09 5.10
C LEU A 92 -9.10 3.39 5.79
N TYR A 93 -8.15 4.21 6.25
CA TYR A 93 -8.46 5.53 6.79
C TYR A 93 -9.20 6.41 5.77
N ASN A 94 -8.75 6.43 4.52
CA ASN A 94 -9.38 7.21 3.46
C ASN A 94 -10.69 6.58 2.94
N LEU A 95 -10.82 5.24 2.93
CA LEU A 95 -12.07 4.54 2.61
C LEU A 95 -13.18 4.94 3.59
N LYS A 96 -12.91 4.92 4.89
CA LYS A 96 -13.86 5.36 5.93
C LYS A 96 -14.28 6.84 5.82
N ARG A 97 -13.50 7.64 5.12
CA ARG A 97 -13.79 9.05 4.79
C ARG A 97 -14.38 9.22 3.40
N GLU A 98 -14.84 8.12 2.80
CA GLU A 98 -15.48 8.11 1.47
C GLU A 98 -14.61 8.69 0.34
N LYS A 99 -13.27 8.72 0.51
CA LYS A 99 -12.35 9.17 -0.53
C LYS A 99 -12.25 8.15 -1.66
N TYR A 100 -12.50 6.88 -1.35
CA TYR A 100 -12.51 5.77 -2.29
C TYR A 100 -13.83 4.99 -2.15
N ASP A 101 -14.23 4.33 -3.22
CA ASP A 101 -15.41 3.46 -3.23
C ASP A 101 -15.03 2.03 -2.88
N LEU A 102 -13.82 1.62 -3.27
CA LEU A 102 -13.31 0.27 -3.12
C LEU A 102 -11.82 0.29 -2.81
N VAL A 103 -11.39 -0.63 -1.93
CA VAL A 103 -9.98 -0.77 -1.57
C VAL A 103 -9.56 -2.24 -1.65
N PHE A 104 -8.47 -2.51 -2.37
CA PHE A 104 -7.77 -3.81 -2.32
C PHE A 104 -6.59 -3.73 -1.36
N CYS A 105 -6.74 -4.39 -0.22
CA CYS A 105 -5.69 -4.42 0.81
C CYS A 105 -5.70 -5.74 1.59
N SER A 106 -4.72 -5.95 2.44
CA SER A 106 -4.72 -7.06 3.38
C SER A 106 -5.81 -6.87 4.44
N LYS A 107 -6.45 -7.97 4.85
CA LYS A 107 -7.41 -7.94 5.96
C LYS A 107 -6.75 -7.49 7.25
N VAL A 108 -7.44 -6.63 7.99
CA VAL A 108 -7.05 -6.17 9.34
C VAL A 108 -8.14 -6.62 10.30
N GLU A 109 -7.75 -7.28 11.39
CA GLU A 109 -8.70 -7.91 12.30
C GLU A 109 -9.51 -6.91 13.15
N ASP A 110 -8.95 -5.74 13.46
CA ASP A 110 -9.56 -4.75 14.37
C ASP A 110 -10.39 -3.68 13.64
N GLU A 111 -10.71 -3.89 12.34
CA GLU A 111 -11.46 -2.94 11.52
C GLU A 111 -12.91 -3.39 11.36
N ASN A 112 -13.78 -2.97 12.31
CA ASN A 112 -15.18 -3.37 12.35
C ASN A 112 -16.10 -2.51 11.45
N ASP A 113 -15.62 -1.36 10.96
CA ASP A 113 -16.39 -0.42 10.15
C ASP A 113 -16.27 -0.71 8.64
N VAL A 114 -15.57 -1.78 8.28
CA VAL A 114 -15.27 -2.16 6.88
C VAL A 114 -15.57 -3.62 6.67
N GLU A 115 -16.27 -3.93 5.57
CA GLU A 115 -16.46 -5.31 5.13
C GLU A 115 -15.26 -5.77 4.29
N PHE A 116 -14.69 -6.93 4.63
CA PHE A 116 -13.59 -7.55 3.89
C PHE A 116 -14.08 -8.78 3.13
N ILE A 117 -14.00 -8.71 1.80
CA ILE A 117 -14.34 -9.80 0.89
C ILE A 117 -13.03 -10.38 0.34
N PRO A 118 -12.71 -11.66 0.59
CA PRO A 118 -11.49 -12.27 0.04
C PRO A 118 -11.65 -12.48 -1.47
N VAL A 119 -10.76 -11.86 -2.25
CA VAL A 119 -10.80 -11.88 -3.73
C VAL A 119 -9.52 -12.40 -4.37
N HIS A 120 -8.40 -12.36 -3.64
CA HIS A 120 -7.10 -12.77 -4.17
C HIS A 120 -6.19 -13.26 -3.05
N GLU A 121 -5.47 -14.34 -3.32
CA GLU A 121 -4.48 -14.92 -2.41
C GLU A 121 -3.08 -14.62 -2.94
N GLN A 122 -2.17 -14.11 -2.10
CA GLN A 122 -0.79 -13.86 -2.44
C GLN A 122 0.14 -14.72 -1.59
N ASN A 123 1.06 -15.41 -2.24
CA ASN A 123 2.10 -16.14 -1.54
C ASN A 123 3.24 -15.20 -1.14
N LEU A 124 3.69 -15.32 0.10
CA LEU A 124 4.91 -14.67 0.53
C LEU A 124 6.10 -15.49 0.04
N VAL A 125 7.01 -14.85 -0.67
CA VAL A 125 8.22 -15.48 -1.20
C VAL A 125 9.47 -14.77 -0.67
N VAL A 126 10.59 -15.50 -0.66
CA VAL A 126 11.90 -14.94 -0.37
C VAL A 126 12.59 -14.64 -1.69
N VAL A 127 13.02 -13.41 -1.87
CA VAL A 127 13.82 -12.99 -3.02
C VAL A 127 15.30 -13.03 -2.61
N VAL A 128 16.13 -13.67 -3.41
CA VAL A 128 17.57 -13.82 -3.16
C VAL A 128 18.37 -13.46 -4.42
N PRO A 129 19.66 -13.06 -4.29
CA PRO A 129 20.53 -12.86 -5.44
C PRO A 129 20.70 -14.13 -6.28
N GLU A 130 21.05 -13.96 -7.54
CA GLU A 130 21.44 -15.07 -8.40
C GLU A 130 22.65 -15.82 -7.80
N GLY A 131 22.59 -17.17 -7.81
CA GLY A 131 23.63 -17.99 -7.20
C GLY A 131 23.60 -18.13 -5.67
N HIS A 132 22.62 -17.51 -5.00
CA HIS A 132 22.45 -17.69 -3.56
C HIS A 132 22.04 -19.15 -3.23
N PRO A 133 22.54 -19.76 -2.10
CA PRO A 133 22.23 -21.15 -1.75
C PRO A 133 20.74 -21.49 -1.63
N LEU A 134 19.89 -20.51 -1.41
CA LEU A 134 18.43 -20.69 -1.36
C LEU A 134 17.75 -20.60 -2.74
N ALA A 135 18.43 -20.15 -3.78
CA ALA A 135 17.83 -19.93 -5.10
C ALA A 135 17.37 -21.22 -5.79
N GLU A 136 18.04 -22.33 -5.52
CA GLU A 136 17.73 -23.65 -6.11
C GLU A 136 16.67 -24.44 -5.30
N ARG A 137 16.17 -23.90 -4.18
CA ARG A 137 15.21 -24.59 -3.34
C ARG A 137 13.78 -24.28 -3.75
N GLU A 138 12.98 -25.29 -3.98
CA GLU A 138 11.54 -25.15 -4.26
C GLU A 138 10.76 -24.56 -3.06
N LYS A 139 11.22 -24.85 -1.84
CA LYS A 139 10.59 -24.40 -0.61
C LYS A 139 11.66 -23.95 0.37
N VAL A 140 11.40 -22.82 1.01
CA VAL A 140 12.27 -22.21 2.00
C VAL A 140 11.49 -22.04 3.29
N THR A 141 12.06 -22.44 4.41
CA THR A 141 11.50 -22.25 5.75
C THR A 141 12.12 -21.03 6.43
N ILE A 142 11.52 -20.55 7.51
CA ILE A 142 12.09 -19.46 8.32
C ILE A 142 13.47 -19.84 8.87
N GLN A 143 13.70 -21.12 9.22
CA GLN A 143 14.99 -21.63 9.68
C GLN A 143 16.07 -21.53 8.61
N ASP A 144 15.71 -21.74 7.35
CA ASP A 144 16.65 -21.63 6.22
C ASP A 144 17.08 -20.18 5.97
N ILE A 145 16.23 -19.21 6.27
CA ILE A 145 16.49 -17.78 6.09
C ILE A 145 17.36 -17.21 7.23
N CYS A 146 17.23 -17.75 8.43
CA CYS A 146 17.84 -17.23 9.66
C CYS A 146 19.37 -16.96 9.56
N PRO A 147 20.20 -17.79 8.88
CA PRO A 147 21.65 -17.55 8.78
C PRO A 147 22.03 -16.32 7.94
N TYR A 148 21.10 -15.79 7.16
CA TYR A 148 21.39 -14.72 6.20
C TYR A 148 20.88 -13.36 6.67
N PRO A 149 21.54 -12.25 6.26
CA PRO A 149 21.03 -10.92 6.51
C PRO A 149 19.72 -10.71 5.72
N LEU A 150 18.72 -10.15 6.38
CA LEU A 150 17.39 -9.95 5.82
C LEU A 150 17.16 -8.46 5.48
N VAL A 151 16.64 -8.20 4.30
CA VAL A 151 16.00 -6.93 3.94
C VAL A 151 14.51 -7.08 4.22
N SER A 152 13.94 -6.18 5.00
CA SER A 152 12.55 -6.27 5.46
C SER A 152 11.81 -4.96 5.27
N TYR A 153 10.51 -4.98 5.49
CA TYR A 153 9.68 -3.78 5.50
C TYR A 153 9.92 -2.93 6.75
N THR A 154 9.66 -1.62 6.65
CA THR A 154 9.61 -0.72 7.83
C THR A 154 8.45 -1.11 8.76
N LYS A 155 8.49 -0.63 10.00
CA LYS A 155 7.47 -0.94 11.03
C LYS A 155 6.08 -0.41 10.69
N GLU A 156 6.00 0.58 9.84
CA GLU A 156 4.77 1.22 9.36
C GLU A 156 4.04 0.38 8.29
N SER A 157 4.75 -0.55 7.67
CA SER A 157 4.16 -1.47 6.69
C SER A 157 3.31 -2.55 7.36
N GLY A 158 2.11 -2.81 6.82
CA GLY A 158 1.27 -3.94 7.26
C GLY A 158 1.94 -5.30 7.05
N MET A 159 2.79 -5.43 6.04
CA MET A 159 3.57 -6.65 5.76
C MET A 159 4.61 -6.94 6.85
N ARG A 160 5.15 -5.91 7.49
CA ARG A 160 6.13 -6.09 8.56
C ARG A 160 5.56 -6.88 9.73
N ARG A 161 4.35 -6.60 10.16
CA ARG A 161 3.69 -7.33 11.26
C ARG A 161 3.55 -8.82 10.92
N LEU A 162 3.10 -9.12 9.69
CA LEU A 162 2.98 -10.51 9.24
C LEU A 162 4.32 -11.26 9.28
N ILE A 163 5.39 -10.63 8.80
CA ILE A 163 6.74 -11.20 8.80
C ILE A 163 7.24 -11.39 10.23
N ASP A 164 7.10 -10.39 11.09
CA ASP A 164 7.50 -10.48 12.51
C ASP A 164 6.75 -11.60 13.24
N ASP A 165 5.44 -11.77 12.99
CA ASP A 165 4.64 -12.87 13.54
C ASP A 165 5.12 -14.25 13.07
N MET A 166 5.55 -14.37 11.80
CA MET A 166 6.11 -15.61 11.26
C MET A 166 7.42 -15.97 11.96
N PHE A 167 8.33 -15.01 12.14
CA PHE A 167 9.58 -15.21 12.87
C PHE A 167 9.35 -15.51 14.35
N ALA A 168 8.42 -14.81 14.99
CA ALA A 168 8.05 -15.04 16.39
C ALA A 168 7.46 -16.45 16.62
N LYS A 169 6.57 -16.92 15.74
CA LYS A 169 6.03 -18.30 15.79
C LYS A 169 7.13 -19.35 15.64
N ALA A 170 8.14 -19.08 14.83
CA ALA A 170 9.30 -19.94 14.68
C ALA A 170 10.31 -19.82 15.85
N GLN A 171 10.10 -18.88 16.77
CA GLN A 171 11.03 -18.54 17.87
C GLN A 171 12.43 -18.14 17.39
N ILE A 172 12.48 -17.44 16.26
CA ILE A 172 13.72 -16.98 15.60
C ILE A 172 13.71 -15.46 15.57
N MET A 173 14.88 -14.86 15.83
CA MET A 173 15.08 -13.43 15.61
C MET A 173 15.79 -13.20 14.27
N PRO A 174 15.17 -12.46 13.32
CA PRO A 174 15.80 -12.18 12.05
C PRO A 174 16.95 -11.19 12.20
N ASN A 175 18.03 -11.40 11.43
CA ASN A 175 19.11 -10.44 11.30
C ASN A 175 18.73 -9.39 10.22
N VAL A 176 17.99 -8.33 10.60
CA VAL A 176 17.53 -7.30 9.68
C VAL A 176 18.64 -6.30 9.39
N LEU A 177 19.17 -6.32 8.16
CA LEU A 177 20.21 -5.43 7.68
C LEU A 177 19.66 -4.06 7.25
N CYS A 178 18.56 -4.05 6.47
CA CYS A 178 17.94 -2.84 5.94
C CYS A 178 16.42 -2.95 5.99
N GLN A 179 15.74 -1.79 5.99
CA GLN A 179 14.30 -1.71 5.98
C GLN A 179 13.82 -0.70 4.92
N PHE A 180 12.81 -1.07 4.14
CA PHE A 180 12.21 -0.23 3.09
C PHE A 180 10.69 -0.24 3.20
N GLU A 181 10.04 0.80 2.68
CA GLU A 181 8.58 0.87 2.61
C GLU A 181 8.03 0.11 1.39
N ASP A 182 8.81 0.06 0.30
CA ASP A 182 8.37 -0.49 -0.98
C ASP A 182 9.20 -1.71 -1.42
N ILE A 183 8.52 -2.61 -2.13
CA ILE A 183 9.09 -3.87 -2.60
C ILE A 183 10.13 -3.68 -3.70
N ASN A 184 10.03 -2.63 -4.53
CA ASN A 184 10.93 -2.41 -5.66
C ASN A 184 12.32 -2.02 -5.17
N SER A 185 12.38 -1.15 -4.14
CA SER A 185 13.65 -0.79 -3.48
C SER A 185 14.31 -2.00 -2.81
N MET A 186 13.50 -2.88 -2.17
CA MET A 186 14.00 -4.14 -1.59
C MET A 186 14.57 -5.06 -2.67
N ALA A 187 13.83 -5.29 -3.75
CA ALA A 187 14.27 -6.12 -4.87
C ALA A 187 15.50 -5.55 -5.56
N GLY A 188 15.57 -4.22 -5.73
CA GLY A 188 16.73 -3.53 -6.28
C GLY A 188 18.00 -3.72 -5.46
N LEU A 189 17.89 -3.64 -4.11
CA LEU A 189 19.03 -3.91 -3.23
C LEU A 189 19.49 -5.37 -3.32
N VAL A 190 18.54 -6.32 -3.32
CA VAL A 190 18.86 -7.76 -3.39
C VAL A 190 19.51 -8.12 -4.73
N SER A 191 18.98 -7.58 -5.85
CA SER A 191 19.52 -7.88 -7.18
C SER A 191 20.89 -7.23 -7.44
N GLY A 192 21.19 -6.11 -6.80
CA GLY A 192 22.49 -5.42 -6.93
C GLY A 192 23.59 -5.97 -6.02
N ASN A 193 23.26 -6.83 -5.08
CA ASN A 193 24.21 -7.42 -4.14
C ASN A 193 24.69 -8.76 -4.69
N GLN A 194 25.84 -8.73 -5.37
CA GLN A 194 26.52 -9.95 -5.87
C GLN A 194 27.38 -10.56 -4.76
#